data_7fcf0fa5b6be2e95d3510fb9dae1dae9
#
_entry.id   7fcf0fa5b6be2e95d3510fb9dae1dae9
#
_cell.length_a   1.000
_cell.length_b   1.000
_cell.length_c   1.000
_cell.angle_alpha   90.00
_cell.angle_beta   90.00
_cell.angle_gamma   90.00
#
_symmetry.space_group_name_H-M   'P 1'
#
loop_
_entity.id
_entity.type
_entity.pdbx_description
1 polymer ?
#
loop_
_entity_poly.entity_id
_entity_poly.type
_entity_poly.pdbx_seq_one_letter_code
_entity_poly.pdbx_strand_id
1 'polypeptide(L)' 'MKPCNLHIAKTLELVEDMIYLADQGDTDREDNGCGILFGILRDSAYKLQKLAEEEKQNHIRKGWWPEDAMNENGSTGKRK' A
#
# COMPACT_ATOMS: atom_id res chain seq x y z
N MET A 1 -2.62 14.06 13.58
CA MET A 1 -3.08 13.68 12.23
C MET A 1 -4.50 13.18 12.31
N LYS A 2 -5.29 13.49 11.28
CA LYS A 2 -6.69 13.05 11.26
C LYS A 2 -6.78 11.52 11.26
N PRO A 3 -7.81 10.96 11.92
CA PRO A 3 -7.97 9.50 11.91
C PRO A 3 -8.03 8.90 10.50
N CYS A 4 -8.68 9.57 9.55
CA CYS A 4 -8.74 9.04 8.18
C CYS A 4 -7.36 8.97 7.55
N ASN A 5 -6.46 9.92 7.87
CA ASN A 5 -5.09 9.86 7.37
C ASN A 5 -4.34 8.67 7.94
N LEU A 6 -4.58 8.36 9.21
CA LEU A 6 -3.95 7.19 9.82
C LEU A 6 -4.41 5.92 9.13
N HIS A 7 -5.68 5.85 8.77
CA HIS A 7 -6.19 4.67 8.08
C HIS A 7 -5.63 4.57 6.66
N ILE A 8 -5.43 5.71 5.98
CA ILE A 8 -4.80 5.70 4.66
C ILE A 8 -3.36 5.19 4.79
N ALA A 9 -2.62 5.68 5.79
CA ALA A 9 -1.24 5.25 6.00
C ALA A 9 -1.18 3.76 6.30
N LYS A 10 -2.09 3.26 7.13
CA LYS A 10 -2.12 1.83 7.45
C LYS A 10 -2.52 1.00 6.25
N THR A 11 -3.38 1.53 5.39
CA THR A 11 -3.74 0.83 4.16
C THR A 11 -2.51 0.67 3.27
N LEU A 12 -1.68 1.70 3.17
CA LEU A 12 -0.46 1.59 2.37
C LEU A 12 0.50 0.57 2.95
N GLU A 13 0.60 0.48 4.28
CA GLU A 13 1.42 -0.56 4.91
C GLU A 13 0.86 -1.94 4.60
N LEU A 14 -0.46 -2.09 4.71
CA LEU A 14 -1.10 -3.37 4.42
C LEU A 14 -0.85 -3.79 2.98
N VAL A 15 -0.92 -2.84 2.05
CA VAL A 15 -0.67 -3.13 0.65
C VAL A 15 0.72 -3.71 0.46
N GLU A 16 1.73 -3.17 1.13
CA GLU A 16 3.08 -3.71 1.03
C GLU A 16 3.15 -5.14 1.54
N ASP A 17 2.47 -5.42 2.65
CA ASP A 17 2.39 -6.77 3.17
C ASP A 17 1.68 -7.70 2.19
N MET A 18 0.63 -7.22 1.55
CA MET A 18 -0.10 -8.01 0.56
C MET A 18 0.78 -8.37 -0.63
N ILE A 19 1.57 -7.40 -1.11
CA ILE A 19 2.45 -7.64 -2.25
C ILE A 19 3.52 -8.66 -1.87
N TYR A 20 4.10 -8.51 -0.68
CA TYR A 20 5.08 -9.46 -0.21
C TYR A 20 4.50 -10.87 -0.11
N LEU A 21 3.31 -10.98 0.49
CA LEU A 21 2.64 -12.27 0.63
C LEU A 21 2.32 -12.86 -0.73
N ALA A 22 1.85 -12.04 -1.67
CA ALA A 22 1.54 -12.53 -3.01
C ALA A 22 2.79 -13.07 -3.70
N ASP A 23 3.93 -12.37 -3.54
CA ASP A 23 5.17 -12.83 -4.15
C ASP A 23 5.64 -14.13 -3.53
N GLN A 24 5.56 -14.24 -2.20
CA GLN A 24 5.98 -15.47 -1.51
C GLN A 24 5.06 -16.62 -1.87
N GLY A 25 3.75 -16.38 -1.88
CA GLY A 25 2.79 -17.43 -2.21
C GLY A 25 2.93 -17.90 -3.64
N ASP A 26 3.19 -16.97 -4.57
CA ASP A 26 3.36 -17.34 -5.96
C ASP A 26 4.64 -18.15 -6.16
N THR A 27 5.71 -17.82 -5.45
CA THR A 27 6.95 -18.55 -5.51
C THR A 27 6.77 -19.98 -5.00
N ASP A 28 5.98 -20.16 -3.95
CA ASP A 28 5.80 -21.45 -3.30
C ASP A 28 4.57 -22.21 -3.81
N ARG A 29 3.91 -21.69 -4.81
CA ARG A 29 2.66 -22.30 -5.29
C ARG A 29 2.91 -23.73 -5.78
N GLU A 30 1.93 -24.59 -5.53
CA GLU A 30 2.01 -25.99 -5.91
C GLU A 30 0.96 -26.38 -6.92
N ASP A 31 -0.04 -25.52 -7.16
CA ASP A 31 -1.09 -25.81 -8.14
C ASP A 31 -1.60 -24.52 -8.76
N ASN A 32 -2.52 -24.68 -9.72
CA ASN A 32 -3.06 -23.52 -10.44
C ASN A 32 -3.90 -22.65 -9.53
N GLY A 33 -4.59 -23.25 -8.56
CA GLY A 33 -5.42 -22.48 -7.63
C GLY A 33 -4.59 -21.51 -6.81
N CYS A 34 -3.41 -21.92 -6.37
CA CYS A 34 -2.51 -21.04 -5.64
C CYS A 34 -2.07 -19.88 -6.53
N GLY A 35 -1.73 -20.16 -7.78
CA GLY A 35 -1.32 -19.11 -8.69
C GLY A 35 -2.41 -18.09 -8.93
N ILE A 36 -3.64 -18.57 -9.07
CA ILE A 36 -4.79 -17.67 -9.28
C ILE A 36 -5.00 -16.81 -8.05
N LEU A 37 -4.98 -17.43 -6.86
CA LEU A 37 -5.18 -16.71 -5.61
C LEU A 37 -4.16 -15.59 -5.44
N PHE A 38 -2.89 -15.90 -5.62
CA PHE A 38 -1.85 -14.90 -5.35
C PHE A 38 -1.74 -13.89 -6.48
N GLY A 39 -2.15 -14.26 -7.69
CA GLY A 39 -2.28 -13.28 -8.78
C GLY A 39 -3.35 -12.24 -8.49
N ILE A 40 -4.50 -12.69 -8.00
CA ILE A 40 -5.58 -11.77 -7.64
C ILE A 40 -5.18 -10.92 -6.45
N LEU A 41 -4.50 -11.52 -5.47
CA LEU A 41 -4.03 -10.77 -4.31
C LEU A 41 -3.09 -9.65 -4.74
N ARG A 42 -2.16 -9.95 -5.65
CA ARG A 42 -1.21 -8.94 -6.15
C ARG A 42 -1.95 -7.82 -6.89
N ASP A 43 -2.86 -8.18 -7.80
CA ASP A 43 -3.61 -7.18 -8.56
C ASP A 43 -4.44 -6.29 -7.64
N SER A 44 -5.04 -6.89 -6.62
CA SER A 44 -5.83 -6.14 -5.65
C SER A 44 -4.95 -5.18 -4.86
N ALA A 45 -3.76 -5.63 -4.50
CA ALA A 45 -2.82 -4.80 -3.75
C ALA A 45 -2.42 -3.57 -4.55
N TYR A 46 -2.10 -3.75 -5.83
CA TYR A 46 -1.72 -2.61 -6.67
C TYR A 46 -2.88 -1.65 -6.88
N LYS A 47 -4.09 -2.18 -7.01
CA LYS A 47 -5.27 -1.33 -7.16
C LYS A 47 -5.51 -0.52 -5.89
N LEU A 48 -5.40 -1.17 -4.72
CA LEU A 48 -5.55 -0.48 -3.45
C LEU A 48 -4.47 0.56 -3.26
N GLN A 49 -3.24 0.23 -3.66
CA GLN A 49 -2.12 1.16 -3.55
C GLN A 49 -2.42 2.45 -4.32
N LYS A 50 -2.89 2.30 -5.55
CA LYS A 50 -3.20 3.46 -6.38
C LYS A 50 -4.29 4.31 -5.74
N LEU A 51 -5.36 3.68 -5.27
CA LEU A 51 -6.45 4.41 -4.65
C LEU A 51 -6.01 5.11 -3.38
N ALA A 52 -5.22 4.43 -2.55
CA ALA A 52 -4.76 5.01 -1.29
C ALA A 52 -3.80 6.18 -1.54
N GLU A 53 -2.91 6.04 -2.53
CA GLU A 53 -2.00 7.13 -2.86
C GLU A 53 -2.77 8.34 -3.40
N GLU A 54 -3.77 8.10 -4.22
CA GLU A 54 -4.58 9.20 -4.75
C GLU A 54 -5.30 9.93 -3.62
N GLU A 55 -5.84 9.18 -2.67
CA GLU A 55 -6.54 9.79 -1.56
C GLU A 55 -5.59 10.54 -0.65
N LYS A 56 -4.39 10.01 -0.45
CA LYS A 56 -3.36 10.71 0.30
C LYS A 56 -3.06 12.07 -0.35
N GLN A 57 -2.87 12.07 -1.67
CA GLN A 57 -2.60 13.31 -2.38
C GLN A 57 -3.76 14.29 -2.26
N ASN A 58 -5.00 13.80 -2.29
CA ASN A 58 -6.16 14.65 -2.09
C ASN A 58 -6.12 15.32 -0.71
N HIS A 59 -5.78 14.56 0.33
CA HIS A 59 -5.70 15.10 1.68
C HIS A 59 -4.56 16.09 1.82
N ILE A 60 -3.45 15.86 1.14
CA ILE A 60 -2.34 16.81 1.14
C ILE A 60 -2.79 18.13 0.52
N ARG A 61 -3.48 18.09 -0.62
CA ARG A 61 -3.95 19.30 -1.29
C ARG A 61 -4.95 20.06 -0.45
N LYS A 62 -5.74 19.36 0.37
CA LYS A 62 -6.69 20.01 1.27
C LYS A 62 -6.04 20.59 2.52
N GLY A 63 -4.74 20.35 2.69
CA GLY A 63 -4.05 20.81 3.89
C GLY A 63 -4.32 19.94 5.09
N TRP A 64 -4.84 18.74 4.89
CA TRP A 64 -5.19 17.84 6.00
C TRP A 64 -4.05 16.92 6.40
N TRP A 65 -2.99 16.84 5.60
CA TRP A 65 -1.87 15.92 5.84
C TRP A 65 -0.64 16.72 6.25
N PRO A 66 -0.12 16.53 7.47
CA PRO A 66 1.05 17.28 7.93
C PRO A 66 2.29 17.00 7.09
N GLU A 67 3.02 18.05 6.74
CA GLU A 67 4.25 17.92 5.96
C GLU A 67 5.31 17.15 6.70
N ASP A 68 5.37 17.29 8.04
CA ASP A 68 6.36 16.58 8.83
C ASP A 68 6.25 15.08 8.63
N ALA A 69 5.02 14.56 8.63
CA ALA A 69 4.81 13.14 8.42
C ALA A 69 5.26 12.73 7.02
N MET A 70 5.02 13.57 6.02
CA MET A 70 5.46 13.30 4.66
C MET A 70 6.97 13.24 4.57
N ASN A 71 7.63 14.20 5.21
CA ASN A 71 9.08 14.26 5.14
C ASN A 71 9.72 13.04 5.77
N GLU A 72 9.17 12.57 6.85
CA GLU A 72 9.67 11.38 7.50
C GLU A 72 9.54 10.16 6.59
N ASN A 73 8.42 10.06 5.93
CA ASN A 73 8.20 8.96 5.00
C ASN A 73 9.11 9.07 3.80
N GLY A 74 9.34 10.28 3.36
CA GLY A 74 10.18 10.49 2.21
C GLY A 74 11.62 10.09 2.46
N SER A 75 12.02 10.20 3.71
CA SER A 75 13.37 9.79 3.99
C SER A 75 13.51 8.32 3.79
N THR A 76 12.66 7.94 3.82
CA THR A 76 12.81 6.71 3.50
C THR A 76 12.52 6.34 2.31
N GLY A 77 12.55 7.22 2.30
CA GLY A 77 12.33 6.95 1.21
C GLY A 77 12.92 6.25 0.89
N LYS A 78 13.10 6.10 1.39
CA LYS A 78 13.43 5.52 1.10
C LYS A 78 13.48 4.74 0.61
N ARG A 79 13.39 4.63 0.62
CA ARG A 79 13.12 3.87 0.17
C ARG A 79 13.16 3.69 -0.79
N LYS A 80 13.27 4.40 -0.75
CA LYS A 80 13.17 4.41 -1.61
C LYS A 80 13.34 4.39 -2.07
#